data_ca193e7f6a6230d69a4e10f1272eb557
#
_entry.id   ca193e7f6a6230d69a4e10f1272eb557
#
_cell.length_a   1.000
_cell.length_b   1.000
_cell.length_c   1.000
_cell.angle_alpha   90.00
_cell.angle_beta   90.00
_cell.angle_gamma   90.00
#
_symmetry.space_group_name_H-M   'P 1'
#
loop_
_entity.id
_entity.type
_entity.pdbx_description
1 polymer ?
#
loop_
_entity_poly.entity_id
_entity_poly.type
_entity_poly.pdbx_seq_one_letter_code
_entity_poly.pdbx_strand_id
1 'polypeptide(L)'
;ERWTAYAEEHGNQALWEALEARDPASAAVIHPNNVRRVVRAFELLEEGASYAEQKQRLATVAPFVPAVQFGLAVEPAILNERIDARVDAMVAAGLVDEVRGLLAAGFRDGVTAPQAIGYKEIVEALDGNITLEEAVQAIKTATRRYGKRQRTWFRRDKRIRWVNADVGDAEAVAAEILSQLETLDAYHG
;
A
#
# COMPACT_ATOMS: atom_id res chain seq x y z
N GLU A 1 -1.74 -5.60 -21.55
CA GLU A 1 -1.29 -4.72 -22.66
C GLU A 1 -2.47 -4.29 -23.54
N ARG A 2 -3.27 -5.21 -24.11
CA ARG A 2 -4.40 -4.89 -25.01
C ARG A 2 -5.40 -3.87 -24.44
N TRP A 3 -5.86 -4.08 -23.21
CA TRP A 3 -6.88 -3.23 -22.57
C TRP A 3 -6.33 -1.89 -22.08
N THR A 4 -5.03 -1.83 -21.82
CA THR A 4 -4.33 -0.57 -21.52
C THR A 4 -4.25 0.30 -22.77
N ALA A 5 -3.85 -0.28 -23.90
CA ALA A 5 -3.84 0.41 -25.18
C ALA A 5 -5.24 0.89 -25.60
N TYR A 6 -6.28 0.07 -25.37
CA TYR A 6 -7.66 0.48 -25.62
C TYR A 6 -8.07 1.72 -24.79
N ALA A 7 -7.66 1.79 -23.52
CA ALA A 7 -7.94 2.95 -22.68
C ALA A 7 -7.19 4.21 -23.15
N GLU A 8 -5.96 4.07 -23.66
CA GLU A 8 -5.17 5.17 -24.20
C GLU A 8 -5.79 5.74 -25.50
N GLU A 9 -6.34 4.88 -26.34
CA GLU A 9 -6.94 5.26 -27.62
C GLU A 9 -8.36 5.81 -27.47
N HIS A 10 -9.20 5.20 -26.62
CA HIS A 10 -10.64 5.47 -26.55
C HIS A 10 -11.08 6.16 -25.25
N GLY A 11 -10.17 6.28 -24.29
CA GLY A 11 -10.43 6.88 -22.97
C GLY A 11 -10.99 5.90 -21.94
N ASN A 12 -10.88 6.32 -20.67
CA ASN A 12 -11.24 5.50 -19.51
C ASN A 12 -12.73 5.12 -19.46
N GLN A 13 -13.60 6.04 -19.90
CA GLN A 13 -15.04 5.83 -19.90
C GLN A 13 -15.44 4.74 -20.88
N ALA A 14 -14.90 4.76 -22.11
CA ALA A 14 -15.16 3.75 -23.12
C ALA A 14 -14.67 2.36 -22.70
N LEU A 15 -13.51 2.29 -22.03
CA LEU A 15 -13.01 1.04 -21.47
C LEU A 15 -13.97 0.50 -20.38
N TRP A 16 -14.49 1.37 -19.52
CA TRP A 16 -15.43 0.97 -18.46
C TRP A 16 -16.77 0.51 -19.04
N GLU A 17 -17.32 1.20 -20.05
CA GLU A 17 -18.54 0.81 -20.75
C GLU A 17 -18.39 -0.54 -21.46
N ALA A 18 -17.21 -0.81 -22.04
CA ALA A 18 -16.90 -2.11 -22.60
C ALA A 18 -16.86 -3.23 -21.54
N LEU A 19 -16.46 -2.91 -20.32
CA LEU A 19 -16.55 -3.85 -19.17
C LEU A 19 -18.01 -4.04 -18.75
N GLU A 20 -18.77 -2.94 -18.63
CA GLU A 20 -20.19 -2.98 -18.24
C GLU A 20 -21.01 -3.88 -19.18
N ALA A 21 -20.73 -3.81 -20.48
CA ALA A 21 -21.41 -4.66 -21.48
C ALA A 21 -21.11 -6.16 -21.31
N ARG A 22 -19.98 -6.54 -20.69
CA ARG A 22 -19.54 -7.94 -20.53
C ARG A 22 -19.72 -8.48 -19.12
N ASP A 23 -19.48 -7.64 -18.12
CA ASP A 23 -19.60 -7.96 -16.69
C ASP A 23 -20.14 -6.74 -15.95
N PRO A 24 -21.47 -6.52 -16.00
CA PRO A 24 -22.13 -5.41 -15.31
C PRO A 24 -21.86 -5.41 -13.80
N ALA A 25 -21.73 -6.60 -13.20
CA ALA A 25 -21.46 -6.73 -11.76
C ALA A 25 -20.07 -6.17 -11.38
N SER A 26 -19.05 -6.43 -12.19
CA SER A 26 -17.71 -5.88 -12.00
C SER A 26 -17.68 -4.37 -12.28
N ALA A 27 -18.36 -3.90 -13.31
CA ALA A 27 -18.45 -2.48 -13.62
C ALA A 27 -19.11 -1.69 -12.47
N ALA A 28 -20.18 -2.21 -11.87
CA ALA A 28 -20.87 -1.58 -10.74
C ALA A 28 -19.98 -1.36 -9.50
N VAL A 29 -18.90 -2.12 -9.33
CA VAL A 29 -17.99 -2.03 -8.18
C VAL A 29 -16.63 -1.40 -8.48
N ILE A 30 -16.44 -0.95 -9.73
CA ILE A 30 -15.21 -0.32 -10.21
C ILE A 30 -15.55 1.07 -10.79
N HIS A 31 -14.88 2.12 -10.26
CA HIS A 31 -15.03 3.46 -10.81
C HIS A 31 -14.33 3.57 -12.18
N PRO A 32 -14.94 4.24 -13.21
CA PRO A 32 -14.36 4.35 -14.55
C PRO A 32 -12.91 4.86 -14.59
N ASN A 33 -12.57 5.83 -13.74
CA ASN A 33 -11.21 6.36 -13.65
C ASN A 33 -10.19 5.39 -13.05
N ASN A 34 -10.62 4.22 -12.58
CA ASN A 34 -9.70 3.21 -12.06
C ASN A 34 -9.29 2.21 -13.16
N VAL A 35 -8.62 2.71 -14.19
CA VAL A 35 -8.18 1.95 -15.36
C VAL A 35 -7.52 0.63 -14.97
N ARG A 36 -6.62 0.63 -14.00
CA ARG A 36 -5.96 -0.61 -13.52
C ARG A 36 -6.94 -1.69 -13.11
N ARG A 37 -8.01 -1.32 -12.38
CA ARG A 37 -9.01 -2.30 -11.94
C ARG A 37 -9.91 -2.74 -13.08
N VAL A 38 -10.22 -1.83 -14.00
CA VAL A 38 -11.01 -2.18 -15.19
C VAL A 38 -10.21 -3.16 -16.05
N VAL A 39 -8.93 -2.90 -16.31
CA VAL A 39 -8.03 -3.82 -17.02
C VAL A 39 -7.95 -5.18 -16.31
N ARG A 40 -7.76 -5.18 -14.98
CA ARG A 40 -7.73 -6.43 -14.21
C ARG A 40 -9.05 -7.22 -14.29
N ALA A 41 -10.18 -6.53 -14.33
CA ALA A 41 -11.47 -7.19 -14.53
C ALA A 41 -11.56 -7.88 -15.89
N PHE A 42 -11.05 -7.27 -16.94
CA PHE A 42 -10.97 -7.91 -18.26
C PHE A 42 -10.04 -9.13 -18.27
N GLU A 43 -8.87 -9.04 -17.62
CA GLU A 43 -7.96 -10.18 -17.50
C GLU A 43 -8.65 -11.36 -16.81
N LEU A 44 -9.38 -11.11 -15.72
CA LEU A 44 -10.14 -12.14 -15.02
C LEU A 44 -11.25 -12.73 -15.88
N LEU A 45 -11.96 -11.90 -16.67
CA LEU A 45 -12.95 -12.39 -17.60
C LEU A 45 -12.36 -13.30 -18.69
N GLU A 46 -11.17 -13.01 -19.18
CA GLU A 46 -10.43 -13.86 -20.13
C GLU A 46 -10.01 -15.19 -19.47
N GLU A 47 -9.80 -15.20 -18.15
CA GLU A 47 -9.55 -16.40 -17.35
C GLU A 47 -10.86 -17.13 -16.94
N GLY A 48 -12.03 -16.62 -17.34
CA GLY A 48 -13.34 -17.21 -17.02
C GLY A 48 -13.85 -16.86 -15.60
N ALA A 49 -13.33 -15.80 -14.98
CA ALA A 49 -13.69 -15.36 -13.64
C ALA A 49 -14.26 -13.92 -13.63
N SER A 50 -15.17 -13.61 -12.69
CA SER A 50 -15.64 -12.24 -12.48
C SER A 50 -14.87 -11.55 -11.37
N TYR A 51 -14.50 -10.29 -11.59
CA TYR A 51 -13.86 -9.45 -10.57
C TYR A 51 -14.79 -9.22 -9.37
N ALA A 52 -16.09 -9.01 -9.60
CA ALA A 52 -17.08 -8.82 -8.55
C ALA A 52 -17.21 -10.07 -7.67
N GLU A 53 -17.31 -11.25 -8.28
CA GLU A 53 -17.40 -12.52 -7.57
C GLU A 53 -16.12 -12.79 -6.77
N GLN A 54 -14.95 -12.57 -7.35
CA GLN A 54 -13.68 -12.74 -6.65
C GLN A 54 -13.58 -11.78 -5.45
N LYS A 55 -13.99 -10.52 -5.61
CA LYS A 55 -14.03 -9.53 -4.53
C LYS A 55 -14.98 -9.95 -3.41
N GLN A 56 -16.17 -10.46 -3.75
CA GLN A 56 -17.13 -10.95 -2.77
C GLN A 56 -16.62 -12.18 -2.04
N ARG A 57 -16.03 -13.13 -2.75
CA ARG A 57 -15.43 -14.33 -2.17
C ARG A 57 -14.31 -13.97 -1.18
N LEU A 58 -13.42 -13.05 -1.53
CA LEU A 58 -12.35 -12.59 -0.64
C LEU A 58 -12.89 -11.93 0.64
N ALA A 59 -14.04 -11.27 0.58
CA ALA A 59 -14.67 -10.66 1.75
C ALA A 59 -15.27 -11.67 2.74
N THR A 60 -15.55 -12.90 2.27
CA THR A 60 -16.22 -13.97 3.04
C THR A 60 -15.31 -15.15 3.36
N VAL A 61 -14.06 -15.15 2.89
CA VAL A 61 -13.09 -16.22 3.16
C VAL A 61 -12.83 -16.33 4.66
N ALA A 62 -13.12 -17.51 5.23
CA ALA A 62 -12.73 -17.81 6.60
C ALA A 62 -11.19 -17.86 6.72
N PRO A 63 -10.62 -17.51 7.87
CA PRO A 63 -9.20 -17.68 8.10
C PRO A 63 -8.77 -19.13 7.89
N PHE A 64 -7.68 -19.34 7.17
CA PHE A 64 -7.14 -20.68 6.93
C PHE A 64 -6.62 -21.34 8.24
N VAL A 65 -6.11 -20.50 9.14
CA VAL A 65 -5.72 -20.89 10.49
C VAL A 65 -6.36 -19.96 11.51
N PRO A 66 -6.71 -20.45 12.72
CA PRO A 66 -7.09 -19.57 13.82
C PRO A 66 -5.95 -18.57 14.09
N ALA A 67 -6.25 -17.28 14.08
CA ALA A 67 -5.25 -16.24 14.30
C ALA A 67 -5.87 -15.03 14.99
N VAL A 68 -5.13 -14.45 15.92
CA VAL A 68 -5.42 -13.13 16.51
C VAL A 68 -4.53 -12.11 15.82
N GLN A 69 -5.14 -11.01 15.38
CA GLN A 69 -4.42 -9.95 14.68
C GLN A 69 -4.40 -8.69 15.55
N PHE A 70 -3.21 -8.15 15.76
CA PHE A 70 -3.02 -6.88 16.44
C PHE A 70 -2.54 -5.82 15.47
N GLY A 71 -3.12 -4.61 15.57
CA GLY A 71 -2.70 -3.44 14.84
C GLY A 71 -2.15 -2.40 15.83
N LEU A 72 -1.01 -1.81 15.50
CA LEU A 72 -0.45 -0.72 16.29
C LEU A 72 -1.14 0.59 15.89
N ALA A 73 -1.85 1.20 16.83
CA ALA A 73 -2.46 2.50 16.66
C ALA A 73 -1.48 3.58 17.12
N VAL A 74 -1.12 4.46 16.20
CA VAL A 74 -0.30 5.64 16.48
C VAL A 74 -1.09 6.88 16.06
N GLU A 75 -1.08 7.91 16.91
CA GLU A 75 -1.68 9.20 16.60
C GLU A 75 -1.02 9.79 15.34
N PRO A 76 -1.80 10.31 14.36
CA PRO A 76 -1.26 10.82 13.11
C PRO A 76 -0.14 11.85 13.23
N ALA A 77 -0.23 12.75 14.20
CA ALA A 77 0.82 13.75 14.41
C ALA A 77 2.14 13.08 14.81
N ILE A 78 2.09 12.19 15.81
CA ILE A 78 3.26 11.42 16.29
C ILE A 78 3.85 10.56 15.18
N LEU A 79 2.99 9.88 14.40
CA LEU A 79 3.44 9.07 13.26
C LEU A 79 4.16 9.92 12.22
N ASN A 80 3.63 11.11 11.91
CA ASN A 80 4.25 12.01 10.94
C ASN A 80 5.62 12.52 11.42
N GLU A 81 5.77 12.87 12.68
CA GLU A 81 7.06 13.26 13.27
C GLU A 81 8.08 12.11 13.21
N ARG A 82 7.66 10.89 13.56
CA ARG A 82 8.51 9.69 13.45
C ARG A 82 8.95 9.41 12.01
N ILE A 83 8.03 9.58 11.04
CA ILE A 83 8.33 9.43 9.62
C ILE A 83 9.36 10.47 9.18
N ASP A 84 9.17 11.73 9.53
CA ASP A 84 10.07 12.81 9.14
C ASP A 84 11.47 12.60 9.71
N ALA A 85 11.57 12.29 11.01
CA ALA A 85 12.84 11.98 11.66
C ALA A 85 13.54 10.75 11.05
N ARG A 86 12.78 9.71 10.70
CA ARG A 86 13.31 8.52 10.04
C ARG A 86 13.87 8.83 8.65
N VAL A 87 13.18 9.63 7.85
CA VAL A 87 13.65 10.01 6.52
C VAL A 87 14.94 10.82 6.63
N ASP A 88 15.01 11.78 7.57
CA ASP A 88 16.23 12.55 7.81
C ASP A 88 17.40 11.65 8.23
N ALA A 89 17.15 10.68 9.11
CA ALA A 89 18.14 9.70 9.53
C ALA A 89 18.62 8.79 8.37
N MET A 90 17.72 8.36 7.49
CA MET A 90 18.08 7.57 6.30
C MET A 90 18.99 8.35 5.34
N VAL A 91 18.69 9.63 5.11
CA VAL A 91 19.54 10.50 4.29
C VAL A 91 20.92 10.68 4.93
N ALA A 92 20.96 10.95 6.24
CA ALA A 92 22.21 11.09 6.98
C ALA A 92 23.04 9.79 7.02
N ALA A 93 22.37 8.63 6.98
CA ALA A 93 23.00 7.31 6.94
C ALA A 93 23.51 6.90 5.55
N GLY A 94 23.30 7.72 4.50
CA GLY A 94 23.86 7.49 3.18
C GLY A 94 22.88 6.97 2.12
N LEU A 95 21.57 7.20 2.27
CA LEU A 95 20.57 6.82 1.28
C LEU A 95 20.92 7.31 -0.14
N VAL A 96 21.47 8.52 -0.27
CA VAL A 96 21.86 9.07 -1.59
C VAL A 96 22.98 8.26 -2.24
N ASP A 97 23.99 7.85 -1.45
CA ASP A 97 25.10 7.05 -1.97
C ASP A 97 24.69 5.62 -2.28
N GLU A 98 23.77 5.06 -1.49
CA GLU A 98 23.12 3.78 -1.78
C GLU A 98 22.45 3.81 -3.15
N VAL A 99 21.58 4.81 -3.41
CA VAL A 99 20.87 4.95 -4.69
C VAL A 99 21.86 5.16 -5.85
N ARG A 100 22.91 5.94 -5.65
CA ARG A 100 23.97 6.14 -6.66
C ARG A 100 24.65 4.83 -7.02
N GLY A 101 24.96 4.00 -6.02
CA GLY A 101 25.53 2.68 -6.24
C GLY A 101 24.59 1.73 -6.97
N LEU A 102 23.32 1.75 -6.63
CA LEU A 102 22.29 0.96 -7.31
C LEU A 102 22.10 1.38 -8.78
N LEU A 103 22.12 2.69 -9.07
CA LEU A 103 22.05 3.19 -10.44
C LEU A 103 23.21 2.69 -11.29
N ALA A 104 24.43 2.64 -10.73
CA ALA A 104 25.60 2.08 -11.42
C ALA A 104 25.48 0.57 -11.67
N ALA A 105 24.64 -0.13 -10.88
CA ALA A 105 24.38 -1.56 -10.99
C ALA A 105 23.15 -1.91 -11.85
N GLY A 106 22.56 -0.96 -12.61
CA GLY A 106 21.44 -1.23 -13.51
C GLY A 106 20.04 -1.12 -12.83
N PHE A 107 19.93 -0.37 -11.75
CA PHE A 107 18.67 -0.18 -11.01
C PHE A 107 17.50 0.27 -11.89
N ARG A 108 17.76 1.06 -12.94
CA ARG A 108 16.72 1.59 -13.84
C ARG A 108 16.03 0.50 -14.67
N ASP A 109 16.69 -0.63 -14.89
CA ASP A 109 16.15 -1.74 -15.68
C ASP A 109 15.08 -2.54 -14.91
N GLY A 110 14.99 -2.30 -13.60
CA GLY A 110 13.99 -2.92 -12.74
C GLY A 110 12.59 -2.35 -12.94
N VAL A 111 11.55 -3.19 -12.82
CA VAL A 111 10.15 -2.76 -12.99
C VAL A 111 9.58 -2.15 -11.71
N THR A 112 9.88 -2.72 -10.55
CA THR A 112 9.26 -2.35 -9.26
C THR A 112 10.17 -1.54 -8.37
N ALA A 113 11.44 -1.89 -8.27
CA ALA A 113 12.39 -1.24 -7.38
C ALA A 113 12.53 0.28 -7.65
N PRO A 114 12.59 0.75 -8.93
CA PRO A 114 12.67 2.18 -9.23
C PRO A 114 11.44 2.99 -8.81
N GLN A 115 10.31 2.33 -8.52
CA GLN A 115 9.07 2.97 -8.07
C GLN A 115 8.94 3.04 -6.55
N ALA A 116 9.89 2.48 -5.80
CA ALA A 116 9.84 2.48 -4.34
C ALA A 116 10.02 3.90 -3.79
N ILE A 117 9.20 4.23 -2.79
CA ILE A 117 9.30 5.51 -2.08
C ILE A 117 10.68 5.62 -1.45
N GLY A 118 11.32 6.75 -1.65
CA GLY A 118 12.70 7.01 -1.23
C GLY A 118 13.66 6.89 -2.40
N TYR A 119 13.63 5.81 -3.14
CA TYR A 119 14.53 5.61 -4.29
C TYR A 119 14.14 6.47 -5.48
N LYS A 120 12.86 6.50 -5.84
CA LYS A 120 12.34 7.29 -6.95
C LYS A 120 12.72 8.76 -6.82
N GLU A 121 12.46 9.33 -5.65
CA GLU A 121 12.67 10.75 -5.39
C GLU A 121 14.18 11.11 -5.39
N ILE A 122 15.04 10.22 -4.85
CA ILE A 122 16.50 10.42 -4.91
C ILE A 122 17.02 10.30 -6.35
N VAL A 123 16.46 9.40 -7.16
CA VAL A 123 16.82 9.30 -8.59
C VAL A 123 16.49 10.61 -9.31
N GLU A 124 15.32 11.22 -9.08
CA GLU A 124 14.96 12.51 -9.66
C GLU A 124 15.93 13.62 -9.27
N ALA A 125 16.41 13.60 -8.02
CA ALA A 125 17.42 14.56 -7.55
C ALA A 125 18.79 14.32 -8.19
N LEU A 126 19.21 13.06 -8.34
CA LEU A 126 20.48 12.71 -8.99
C LEU A 126 20.47 13.00 -10.50
N ASP A 127 19.30 12.98 -11.13
CA ASP A 127 19.09 13.37 -12.53
C ASP A 127 19.03 14.88 -12.72
N GLY A 128 19.04 15.67 -11.62
CA GLY A 128 18.97 17.14 -11.66
C GLY A 128 17.58 17.70 -11.94
N ASN A 129 16.53 16.86 -11.87
CA ASN A 129 15.14 17.29 -12.09
C ASN A 129 14.59 18.10 -10.91
N ILE A 130 15.03 17.75 -9.69
CA ILE A 130 14.68 18.43 -8.44
C ILE A 130 15.93 18.55 -7.55
N THR A 131 15.88 19.41 -6.54
CA THR A 131 16.95 19.47 -5.52
C THR A 131 16.86 18.27 -4.56
N LEU A 132 17.94 17.97 -3.86
CA LEU A 132 17.93 16.93 -2.82
C LEU A 132 16.96 17.28 -1.68
N GLU A 133 16.83 18.55 -1.34
CA GLU A 133 15.90 19.01 -0.32
C GLU A 133 14.43 18.75 -0.75
N GLU A 134 14.09 19.07 -1.99
CA GLU A 134 12.76 18.76 -2.56
C GLU A 134 12.50 17.24 -2.59
N ALA A 135 13.50 16.42 -2.94
CA ALA A 135 13.39 14.97 -2.89
C ALA A 135 13.09 14.47 -1.47
N VAL A 136 13.78 14.95 -0.46
CA VAL A 136 13.55 14.61 0.95
C VAL A 136 12.14 14.97 1.38
N GLN A 137 11.64 16.16 1.02
CA GLN A 137 10.26 16.56 1.32
C GLN A 137 9.23 15.71 0.58
N ALA A 138 9.51 15.32 -0.66
CA ALA A 138 8.68 14.42 -1.43
C ALA A 138 8.58 13.03 -0.79
N ILE A 139 9.71 12.47 -0.31
CA ILE A 139 9.77 11.19 0.42
C ILE A 139 8.90 11.25 1.68
N LYS A 140 9.09 12.29 2.52
CA LYS A 140 8.29 12.50 3.74
C LYS A 140 6.79 12.52 3.41
N THR A 141 6.41 13.29 2.39
CA THR A 141 5.02 13.43 1.96
C THR A 141 4.44 12.11 1.43
N ALA A 142 5.18 11.40 0.58
CA ALA A 142 4.75 10.11 0.03
C ALA A 142 4.60 9.06 1.13
N THR A 143 5.52 9.01 2.09
CA THR A 143 5.50 8.07 3.22
C THR A 143 4.32 8.35 4.15
N ARG A 144 4.03 9.62 4.48
CA ARG A 144 2.84 10.00 5.27
C ARG A 144 1.54 9.60 4.57
N ARG A 145 1.45 9.82 3.25
CA ARG A 145 0.29 9.37 2.44
C ARG A 145 0.16 7.85 2.44
N TYR A 146 1.27 7.13 2.38
CA TYR A 146 1.27 5.67 2.46
C TYR A 146 0.77 5.18 3.82
N GLY A 147 1.26 5.72 4.93
CA GLY A 147 0.79 5.42 6.29
C GLY A 147 -0.71 5.69 6.47
N LYS A 148 -1.22 6.82 5.94
CA LYS A 148 -2.65 7.12 5.94
C LYS A 148 -3.47 6.05 5.19
N ARG A 149 -3.00 5.60 4.01
CA ARG A 149 -3.67 4.55 3.23
C ARG A 149 -3.67 3.21 3.96
N GLN A 150 -2.53 2.81 4.57
CA GLN A 150 -2.44 1.58 5.38
C GLN A 150 -3.46 1.61 6.53
N ARG A 151 -3.50 2.68 7.31
CA ARG A 151 -4.45 2.84 8.42
C ARG A 151 -5.90 2.73 7.95
N THR A 152 -6.25 3.38 6.84
CA THR A 152 -7.60 3.32 6.27
C THR A 152 -7.95 1.90 5.81
N TRP A 153 -6.98 1.17 5.28
CA TRP A 153 -7.17 -0.19 4.80
C TRP A 153 -7.37 -1.16 5.97
N PHE A 154 -6.49 -1.15 6.95
CA PHE A 154 -6.55 -2.04 8.11
C PHE A 154 -7.78 -1.77 9.01
N ARG A 155 -8.24 -0.53 9.12
CA ARG A 155 -9.45 -0.20 9.89
C ARG A 155 -10.73 -0.84 9.35
N ARG A 156 -10.73 -1.32 8.13
CA ARG A 156 -11.87 -2.05 7.55
C ARG A 156 -12.00 -3.47 8.09
N ASP A 157 -10.91 -4.06 8.53
CA ASP A 157 -10.90 -5.39 9.10
C ASP A 157 -11.25 -5.33 10.60
N LYS A 158 -12.45 -5.78 10.94
CA LYS A 158 -12.97 -5.78 12.31
C LYS A 158 -12.32 -6.82 13.22
N ARG A 159 -11.52 -7.73 12.66
CA ARG A 159 -10.79 -8.76 13.43
C ARG A 159 -9.55 -8.18 14.09
N ILE A 160 -9.04 -7.05 13.61
CA ILE A 160 -7.83 -6.41 14.15
C ILE A 160 -8.15 -5.76 15.50
N ARG A 161 -7.41 -6.17 16.51
CA ARG A 161 -7.36 -5.55 17.84
C ARG A 161 -6.31 -4.47 17.84
N TRP A 162 -6.71 -3.24 18.15
CA TRP A 162 -5.81 -2.10 18.12
C TRP A 162 -5.18 -1.87 19.46
N VAL A 163 -3.84 -1.81 19.50
CA VAL A 163 -3.03 -1.49 20.69
C VAL A 163 -2.41 -0.11 20.47
N ASN A 164 -2.50 0.74 21.49
CA ASN A 164 -1.90 2.08 21.44
C ASN A 164 -0.36 1.95 21.47
N ALA A 165 0.31 2.62 20.52
CA ALA A 165 1.76 2.69 20.40
C ALA A 165 2.28 4.15 20.29
N ASP A 166 1.53 5.10 20.85
CA ASP A 166 1.92 6.51 20.88
C ASP A 166 3.11 6.73 21.80
N VAL A 167 3.03 6.15 22.98
CA VAL A 167 4.01 6.25 24.06
C VAL A 167 4.41 4.84 24.50
N GLY A 168 5.62 4.74 25.00
CA GLY A 168 6.21 3.47 25.42
C GLY A 168 7.21 2.92 24.38
N ASP A 169 8.01 2.00 24.87
CA ASP A 169 8.93 1.22 24.04
C ASP A 169 8.26 -0.04 23.49
N ALA A 170 8.99 -0.81 22.73
CA ALA A 170 8.51 -2.05 22.14
C ALA A 170 8.11 -3.08 23.22
N GLU A 171 8.73 -3.04 24.39
CA GLU A 171 8.47 -3.94 25.51
C GLU A 171 7.11 -3.67 26.13
N ALA A 172 6.74 -2.41 26.34
CA ALA A 172 5.43 -2.02 26.85
C ALA A 172 4.30 -2.44 25.89
N VAL A 173 4.49 -2.24 24.58
CA VAL A 173 3.53 -2.68 23.55
C VAL A 173 3.42 -4.20 23.53
N ALA A 174 4.53 -4.91 23.63
CA ALA A 174 4.55 -6.38 23.69
C ALA A 174 3.83 -6.91 24.95
N ALA A 175 4.05 -6.31 26.10
CA ALA A 175 3.37 -6.67 27.35
C ALA A 175 1.84 -6.50 27.24
N GLU A 176 1.36 -5.42 26.63
CA GLU A 176 -0.07 -5.19 26.37
C GLU A 176 -0.65 -6.27 25.46
N ILE A 177 0.07 -6.63 24.36
CA ILE A 177 -0.35 -7.70 23.45
C ILE A 177 -0.44 -9.04 24.17
N LEU A 178 0.57 -9.40 24.97
CA LEU A 178 0.59 -10.63 25.75
C LEU A 178 -0.57 -10.70 26.74
N SER A 179 -0.83 -9.62 27.48
CA SER A 179 -1.96 -9.54 28.40
C SER A 179 -3.30 -9.77 27.70
N GLN A 180 -3.48 -9.23 26.50
CA GLN A 180 -4.69 -9.46 25.72
C GLN A 180 -4.81 -10.90 25.22
N LEU A 181 -3.69 -11.57 24.90
CA LEU A 181 -3.69 -12.98 24.49
C LEU A 181 -4.05 -13.90 25.66
N GLU A 182 -3.47 -13.71 26.85
CA GLU A 182 -3.79 -14.48 28.06
C GLU A 182 -5.28 -14.39 28.41
N THR A 183 -5.87 -13.22 28.23
CA THR A 183 -7.32 -13.01 28.45
C THR A 183 -8.16 -13.85 27.48
N LEU A 184 -7.71 -14.05 26.24
CA LEU A 184 -8.42 -14.86 25.24
C LEU A 184 -8.34 -16.35 25.53
N ASP A 185 -7.18 -16.85 25.94
CA ASP A 185 -6.99 -18.27 26.29
C ASP A 185 -7.85 -18.65 27.50
N ALA A 186 -8.04 -17.74 28.45
CA ALA A 186 -8.91 -17.94 29.62
C ALA A 186 -10.42 -18.09 29.25
N TYR A 187 -10.85 -17.63 28.08
CA TYR A 187 -12.24 -17.77 27.61
C TYR A 187 -12.49 -19.01 26.76
N HIS A 188 -11.43 -19.75 26.37
CA HIS A 188 -11.53 -20.93 25.50
C HIS A 188 -11.15 -22.24 26.23
N GLY A 189 -10.83 -22.20 27.51
CA GLY A 189 -10.65 -23.35 28.41
C GLY A 189 -11.87 -23.54 29.31
#